data_1c7dffbd08fbb1882a9d4b829f863fcf
#
_entry.id   1c7dffbd08fbb1882a9d4b829f863fcf
#
_cell.length_a   1.000
_cell.length_b   1.000
_cell.length_c   1.000
_cell.angle_alpha   90.00
_cell.angle_beta   90.00
_cell.angle_gamma   90.00
#
_symmetry.space_group_name_H-M   'P 1'
#
loop_
_entity.id
_entity.type
_entity.pdbx_description
1 polymer ?
#
loop_
_entity_poly.entity_id
_entity_poly.type
_entity_poly.pdbx_seq_one_letter_code
_entity_poly.pdbx_strand_id
1 'polypeptide(L)'
;MADEFRSLAGAGRNQSIRRAFQVLECLALYPGASVAGVARETGIPRATVTRVLATLADVGAARRDGSGWMLGPSIAALARGADPPLAERAGPQLAALAADLGETVMLAVPEGAAGARVVAEAAGPRMVGVGSWLGRTLTDPASGFVRMRLAALDRPARRRAVAELQLVSHTGSTIRSRRALLAELDRVAQADHAEVVDEFEQGLAGLAVPLRRRDRIVGLLAVYLPTTRLDAAMRRRALEALRATAQSLTGASDTTTSSSSSHAR
;
A
#
# COMPACT_ATOMS: atom_id res chain seq x y z
N MET A 1 6.40 11.13 -12.26
CA MET A 1 4.99 10.75 -12.41
C MET A 1 4.64 10.18 -13.80
N ALA A 2 5.18 10.67 -14.91
CA ALA A 2 4.92 10.06 -16.23
C ALA A 2 5.61 8.69 -16.46
N ASP A 3 6.61 8.32 -15.68
CA ASP A 3 7.36 7.05 -15.81
C ASP A 3 6.77 5.88 -15.02
N GLU A 4 5.92 6.13 -14.02
CA GLU A 4 5.29 5.06 -13.22
C GLU A 4 4.28 4.21 -14.00
N PHE A 5 3.68 4.77 -15.05
CA PHE A 5 2.71 4.05 -15.90
C PHE A 5 3.36 3.10 -16.93
N ARG A 6 4.67 3.17 -17.15
CA ARG A 6 5.36 2.34 -18.17
C ARG A 6 5.75 0.92 -17.73
N SER A 7 5.77 0.60 -16.45
CA SER A 7 6.41 -0.63 -15.92
C SER A 7 5.54 -1.89 -15.86
N LEU A 8 4.37 -1.98 -16.50
CA LEU A 8 3.53 -3.19 -16.49
C LEU A 8 3.49 -3.90 -17.85
N ALA A 9 4.60 -3.98 -18.57
CA ALA A 9 4.71 -4.76 -19.79
C ALA A 9 4.82 -6.27 -19.48
N GLY A 10 3.68 -6.96 -19.44
CA GLY A 10 3.59 -8.42 -19.43
C GLY A 10 2.81 -8.90 -20.66
N ALA A 11 3.42 -9.75 -21.48
CA ALA A 11 2.78 -10.41 -22.63
C ALA A 11 1.54 -11.19 -22.18
N GLY A 12 0.39 -11.01 -22.86
CA GLY A 12 -0.85 -11.75 -22.62
C GLY A 12 -1.94 -11.02 -21.82
N ARG A 13 -1.72 -9.80 -21.34
CA ARG A 13 -2.78 -9.03 -20.63
C ARG A 13 -3.58 -8.14 -21.59
N ASN A 14 -4.91 -8.10 -21.40
CA ASN A 14 -5.80 -7.30 -22.23
C ASN A 14 -5.49 -5.78 -22.09
N GLN A 15 -4.84 -5.22 -23.11
CA GLN A 15 -4.40 -3.83 -23.14
C GLN A 15 -5.57 -2.83 -23.07
N SER A 16 -6.74 -3.20 -23.62
CA SER A 16 -7.93 -2.33 -23.60
C SER A 16 -8.46 -2.17 -22.19
N ILE A 17 -8.52 -3.25 -21.41
CA ILE A 17 -8.94 -3.19 -20.01
C ILE A 17 -7.96 -2.33 -19.19
N ARG A 18 -6.66 -2.52 -19.39
CA ARG A 18 -5.65 -1.71 -18.68
C ARG A 18 -5.82 -0.22 -18.98
N ARG A 19 -5.97 0.16 -20.25
CA ARG A 19 -6.20 1.55 -20.65
C ARG A 19 -7.48 2.13 -20.06
N ALA A 20 -8.54 1.34 -19.97
CA ALA A 20 -9.78 1.76 -19.33
C ALA A 20 -9.55 2.11 -17.84
N PHE A 21 -8.85 1.27 -17.09
CA PHE A 21 -8.52 1.55 -15.69
C PHE A 21 -7.61 2.77 -15.55
N GLN A 22 -6.56 2.92 -16.39
CA GLN A 22 -5.70 4.11 -16.36
C GLN A 22 -6.48 5.41 -16.59
N VAL A 23 -7.46 5.40 -17.49
CA VAL A 23 -8.35 6.54 -17.73
C VAL A 23 -9.22 6.80 -16.50
N LEU A 24 -9.82 5.77 -15.89
CA LEU A 24 -10.64 5.93 -14.67
C LEU A 24 -9.82 6.47 -13.50
N GLU A 25 -8.60 5.98 -13.28
CA GLU A 25 -7.67 6.49 -12.26
C GLU A 25 -7.33 7.96 -12.50
N CYS A 26 -7.07 8.34 -13.76
CA CYS A 26 -6.85 9.74 -14.12
C CYS A 26 -8.08 10.62 -13.81
N LEU A 27 -9.30 10.16 -14.10
CA LEU A 27 -10.52 10.89 -13.78
C LEU A 27 -10.80 11.00 -12.29
N ALA A 28 -10.36 10.03 -11.49
CA ALA A 28 -10.44 10.07 -10.03
C ALA A 28 -9.53 11.16 -9.44
N LEU A 29 -8.32 11.30 -10.01
CA LEU A 29 -7.32 12.28 -9.55
C LEU A 29 -7.61 13.70 -10.09
N TYR A 30 -8.17 13.79 -11.30
CA TYR A 30 -8.42 15.05 -12.00
C TYR A 30 -9.87 15.12 -12.51
N PRO A 31 -10.87 15.28 -11.61
CA PRO A 31 -12.26 15.46 -12.02
C PRO A 31 -12.42 16.67 -12.97
N GLY A 32 -13.16 16.50 -14.06
CA GLY A 32 -13.32 17.54 -15.06
C GLY A 32 -12.21 17.59 -16.12
N ALA A 33 -11.31 16.59 -16.16
CA ALA A 33 -10.23 16.55 -17.13
C ALA A 33 -10.75 16.51 -18.58
N SER A 34 -10.11 17.29 -19.48
CA SER A 34 -10.35 17.20 -20.92
C SER A 34 -9.71 15.95 -21.51
N VAL A 35 -10.15 15.51 -22.69
CA VAL A 35 -9.52 14.39 -23.44
C VAL A 35 -8.01 14.60 -23.62
N ALA A 36 -7.59 15.85 -23.88
CA ALA A 36 -6.18 16.21 -24.02
C ALA A 36 -5.42 16.10 -22.69
N GLY A 37 -6.07 16.50 -21.59
CA GLY A 37 -5.51 16.34 -20.22
C GLY A 37 -5.30 14.87 -19.88
N VAL A 38 -6.32 14.04 -20.06
CA VAL A 38 -6.22 12.59 -19.83
C VAL A 38 -5.13 11.95 -20.70
N ALA A 39 -5.01 12.33 -21.97
CA ALA A 39 -3.99 11.80 -22.87
C ALA A 39 -2.57 12.17 -22.40
N ARG A 40 -2.38 13.40 -21.91
CA ARG A 40 -1.09 13.87 -21.38
C ARG A 40 -0.72 13.12 -20.10
N GLU A 41 -1.64 12.98 -19.14
CA GLU A 41 -1.38 12.34 -17.85
C GLU A 41 -1.14 10.82 -17.98
N THR A 42 -1.90 10.15 -18.86
CA THR A 42 -1.82 8.68 -19.02
C THR A 42 -0.78 8.23 -20.06
N GLY A 43 -0.30 9.13 -20.93
CA GLY A 43 0.53 8.79 -22.07
C GLY A 43 -0.20 7.99 -23.17
N ILE A 44 -1.53 7.86 -23.09
CA ILE A 44 -2.36 7.16 -24.07
C ILE A 44 -2.68 8.11 -25.24
N PRO A 45 -2.55 7.66 -26.52
CA PRO A 45 -2.89 8.49 -27.67
C PRO A 45 -4.30 9.04 -27.58
N ARG A 46 -4.49 10.34 -27.90
CA ARG A 46 -5.77 11.06 -27.76
C ARG A 46 -6.95 10.36 -28.44
N ALA A 47 -6.75 9.79 -29.63
CA ALA A 47 -7.79 9.03 -30.33
C ALA A 47 -8.23 7.77 -29.53
N THR A 48 -7.27 7.11 -28.85
CA THR A 48 -7.57 5.96 -27.98
C THR A 48 -8.31 6.41 -26.72
N VAL A 49 -7.89 7.52 -26.08
CA VAL A 49 -8.59 8.09 -24.91
C VAL A 49 -10.02 8.40 -25.26
N THR A 50 -10.27 9.04 -26.43
CA THR A 50 -11.64 9.34 -26.89
C THR A 50 -12.51 8.10 -26.97
N ARG A 51 -12.01 7.00 -27.58
CA ARG A 51 -12.76 5.75 -27.68
C ARG A 51 -12.97 5.09 -26.31
N VAL A 52 -11.97 5.07 -25.45
CA VAL A 52 -12.08 4.53 -24.09
C VAL A 52 -13.12 5.30 -23.29
N LEU A 53 -13.08 6.63 -23.32
CA LEU A 53 -14.07 7.48 -22.61
C LEU A 53 -15.50 7.28 -23.14
N ALA A 54 -15.68 7.13 -24.45
CA ALA A 54 -16.97 6.82 -25.03
C ALA A 54 -17.51 5.48 -24.51
N THR A 55 -16.69 4.41 -24.57
CA THR A 55 -17.08 3.08 -24.05
C THR A 55 -17.36 3.12 -22.54
N LEU A 56 -16.54 3.85 -21.76
CA LEU A 56 -16.78 4.01 -20.33
C LEU A 56 -18.08 4.78 -20.04
N ALA A 57 -18.45 5.73 -20.91
CA ALA A 57 -19.70 6.45 -20.80
C ALA A 57 -20.91 5.55 -21.12
N ASP A 58 -20.80 4.70 -22.14
CA ASP A 58 -21.86 3.75 -22.52
C ASP A 58 -22.21 2.80 -21.36
N VAL A 59 -21.21 2.41 -20.54
CA VAL A 59 -21.42 1.56 -19.35
C VAL A 59 -21.62 2.37 -18.05
N GLY A 60 -21.72 3.69 -18.14
CA GLY A 60 -21.93 4.58 -17.00
C GLY A 60 -20.73 4.71 -16.05
N ALA A 61 -19.53 4.25 -16.44
CA ALA A 61 -18.30 4.32 -15.65
C ALA A 61 -17.60 5.69 -15.77
N ALA A 62 -17.87 6.45 -16.85
CA ALA A 62 -17.47 7.85 -16.99
C ALA A 62 -18.69 8.68 -17.39
N ARG A 63 -18.65 9.98 -17.14
CA ARG A 63 -19.68 10.92 -17.57
C ARG A 63 -19.06 12.26 -17.93
N ARG A 64 -19.74 13.03 -18.77
CA ARG A 64 -19.40 14.43 -19.03
C ARG A 64 -19.97 15.33 -17.96
N ASP A 65 -19.20 16.36 -17.62
CA ASP A 65 -19.64 17.47 -16.80
C ASP A 65 -19.11 18.76 -17.43
N GLY A 66 -20.00 19.50 -18.10
CA GLY A 66 -19.58 20.61 -18.93
C GLY A 66 -18.63 20.16 -20.05
N SER A 67 -17.44 20.77 -20.12
CA SER A 67 -16.41 20.45 -21.12
C SER A 67 -15.48 19.29 -20.73
N GLY A 68 -15.61 18.79 -19.50
CA GLY A 68 -14.71 17.80 -18.93
C GLY A 68 -15.34 16.42 -18.75
N TRP A 69 -14.53 15.49 -18.27
CA TRP A 69 -14.90 14.12 -17.95
C TRP A 69 -14.66 13.84 -16.46
N MET A 70 -15.51 13.03 -15.88
CA MET A 70 -15.39 12.57 -14.49
C MET A 70 -15.92 11.15 -14.35
N LEU A 71 -15.67 10.52 -13.19
CA LEU A 71 -16.20 9.19 -12.90
C LEU A 71 -17.72 9.19 -12.95
N GLY A 72 -18.27 8.14 -13.53
CA GLY A 72 -19.70 7.92 -13.65
C GLY A 72 -20.29 7.13 -12.48
N PRO A 73 -21.64 7.11 -12.36
CA PRO A 73 -22.34 6.49 -11.22
C PRO A 73 -22.11 4.97 -11.11
N SER A 74 -21.79 4.27 -12.21
CA SER A 74 -21.51 2.84 -12.17
C SER A 74 -20.31 2.49 -11.29
N ILE A 75 -19.30 3.40 -11.19
CA ILE A 75 -18.15 3.18 -10.33
C ILE A 75 -18.58 3.14 -8.85
N ALA A 76 -19.42 4.07 -8.42
CA ALA A 76 -19.97 4.06 -7.06
C ALA A 76 -20.86 2.84 -6.81
N ALA A 77 -21.61 2.39 -7.81
CA ALA A 77 -22.41 1.17 -7.71
C ALA A 77 -21.56 -0.09 -7.53
N LEU A 78 -20.48 -0.22 -8.31
CA LEU A 78 -19.52 -1.32 -8.18
C LEU A 78 -18.81 -1.29 -6.83
N ALA A 79 -18.42 -0.10 -6.35
CA ALA A 79 -17.77 0.07 -5.06
C ALA A 79 -18.66 -0.36 -3.88
N ARG A 80 -19.99 -0.20 -3.96
CA ARG A 80 -20.92 -0.69 -2.92
C ARG A 80 -20.96 -2.21 -2.78
N GLY A 81 -20.63 -2.95 -3.83
CA GLY A 81 -20.51 -4.41 -3.79
C GLY A 81 -19.12 -4.91 -3.39
N ALA A 82 -18.17 -4.01 -3.18
CA ALA A 82 -16.84 -4.37 -2.71
C ALA A 82 -16.81 -4.34 -1.17
N ASP A 83 -15.96 -5.18 -0.57
CA ASP A 83 -15.63 -5.06 0.85
C ASP A 83 -15.16 -3.61 1.13
N PRO A 84 -15.51 -3.03 2.31
CA PRO A 84 -14.97 -1.73 2.71
C PRO A 84 -13.46 -1.70 2.58
N PRO A 85 -12.87 -0.57 2.15
CA PRO A 85 -11.42 -0.44 2.05
C PRO A 85 -10.73 -0.91 3.34
N LEU A 86 -9.61 -1.57 3.21
CA LEU A 86 -8.84 -2.07 4.36
C LEU A 86 -8.59 -0.96 5.40
N ALA A 87 -8.37 0.27 4.94
CA ALA A 87 -8.18 1.45 5.78
C ALA A 87 -9.38 1.72 6.70
N GLU A 88 -10.61 1.66 6.17
CA GLU A 88 -11.84 1.91 6.94
C GLU A 88 -12.08 0.82 7.98
N ARG A 89 -11.89 -0.44 7.59
CA ARG A 89 -12.04 -1.59 8.50
C ARG A 89 -10.99 -1.62 9.60
N ALA A 90 -9.80 -1.13 9.31
CA ALA A 90 -8.67 -1.15 10.25
C ALA A 90 -8.74 -0.03 11.31
N GLY A 91 -9.42 1.07 11.04
CA GLY A 91 -9.43 2.26 11.90
C GLY A 91 -9.60 1.96 13.39
N PRO A 92 -10.69 1.27 13.82
CA PRO A 92 -10.91 0.94 15.24
C PRO A 92 -9.79 0.06 15.82
N GLN A 93 -9.26 -0.89 15.04
CA GLN A 93 -8.22 -1.80 15.49
C GLN A 93 -6.85 -1.10 15.61
N LEU A 94 -6.55 -0.16 14.70
CA LEU A 94 -5.35 0.67 14.80
C LEU A 94 -5.41 1.57 16.03
N ALA A 95 -6.57 2.19 16.32
CA ALA A 95 -6.75 3.03 17.48
C ALA A 95 -6.55 2.24 18.79
N ALA A 96 -7.13 1.05 18.88
CA ALA A 96 -6.96 0.15 20.04
C ALA A 96 -5.49 -0.26 20.19
N LEU A 97 -4.82 -0.63 19.11
CA LEU A 97 -3.41 -1.05 19.11
C LEU A 97 -2.48 0.10 19.50
N ALA A 98 -2.74 1.31 18.98
CA ALA A 98 -1.95 2.50 19.32
C ALA A 98 -2.12 2.89 20.79
N ALA A 99 -3.34 2.76 21.35
CA ALA A 99 -3.60 2.99 22.76
C ALA A 99 -2.91 1.94 23.64
N ASP A 100 -2.97 0.64 23.25
CA ASP A 100 -2.32 -0.44 23.98
C ASP A 100 -0.80 -0.29 24.00
N LEU A 101 -0.17 -0.08 22.85
CA LEU A 101 1.29 0.07 22.76
C LEU A 101 1.78 1.44 23.24
N GLY A 102 0.89 2.44 23.26
CA GLY A 102 1.23 3.82 23.56
C GLY A 102 2.05 4.52 22.47
N GLU A 103 2.07 4.00 21.24
CA GLU A 103 2.93 4.43 20.13
C GLU A 103 2.14 4.60 18.83
N THR A 104 2.73 5.24 17.82
CA THR A 104 2.08 5.44 16.52
C THR A 104 2.03 4.15 15.73
N VAL A 105 0.82 3.75 15.31
CA VAL A 105 0.58 2.57 14.47
C VAL A 105 0.14 3.04 13.09
N MET A 106 0.67 2.41 12.05
CA MET A 106 0.38 2.73 10.66
C MET A 106 0.01 1.49 9.86
N LEU A 107 -0.96 1.63 8.98
CA LEU A 107 -1.32 0.66 7.96
C LEU A 107 -0.93 1.19 6.59
N ALA A 108 -0.19 0.40 5.84
CA ALA A 108 0.15 0.70 4.46
C ALA A 108 -0.35 -0.39 3.51
N VAL A 109 -0.66 -0.01 2.27
CA VAL A 109 -0.97 -0.95 1.19
C VAL A 109 0.18 -1.01 0.19
N PRO A 110 0.36 -2.15 -0.48
CA PRO A 110 1.31 -2.27 -1.58
C PRO A 110 1.10 -1.21 -2.66
N GLU A 111 2.16 -0.52 -3.05
CA GLU A 111 2.16 0.42 -4.17
C GLU A 111 3.40 0.24 -5.04
N GLY A 112 3.23 0.24 -6.37
CA GLY A 112 4.32 -0.03 -7.30
C GLY A 112 4.99 -1.39 -7.07
N ALA A 113 6.25 -1.53 -7.51
CA ALA A 113 7.00 -2.79 -7.45
C ALA A 113 7.36 -3.20 -6.01
N ALA A 114 7.83 -2.27 -5.19
CA ALA A 114 8.28 -2.53 -3.82
C ALA A 114 7.84 -1.45 -2.81
N GLY A 115 7.16 -0.40 -3.26
CA GLY A 115 6.68 0.69 -2.42
C GLY A 115 5.47 0.31 -1.57
N ALA A 116 5.17 1.16 -0.58
CA ALA A 116 4.02 1.02 0.30
C ALA A 116 3.43 2.41 0.58
N ARG A 117 2.12 2.57 0.40
CA ARG A 117 1.41 3.82 0.70
C ARG A 117 0.67 3.71 2.02
N VAL A 118 0.91 4.65 2.92
CA VAL A 118 0.20 4.74 4.20
C VAL A 118 -1.24 5.15 3.96
N VAL A 119 -2.19 4.32 4.35
CA VAL A 119 -3.63 4.51 4.10
C VAL A 119 -4.45 4.73 5.36
N ALA A 120 -3.91 4.36 6.52
CA ALA A 120 -4.48 4.68 7.83
C ALA A 120 -3.38 4.75 8.88
N GLU A 121 -3.60 5.54 9.91
CA GLU A 121 -2.71 5.66 11.06
C GLU A 121 -3.51 5.98 12.33
N ALA A 122 -2.95 5.63 13.46
CA ALA A 122 -3.43 6.04 14.77
C ALA A 122 -2.23 6.44 15.64
N ALA A 123 -2.26 7.64 16.18
CA ALA A 123 -1.24 8.11 17.11
C ALA A 123 -1.47 7.52 18.50
N GLY A 124 -0.39 7.17 19.18
CA GLY A 124 -0.45 6.84 20.61
C GLY A 124 -0.72 8.08 21.48
N PRO A 125 -1.05 7.88 22.74
CA PRO A 125 -1.43 8.97 23.65
C PRO A 125 -0.26 9.85 24.12
N ARG A 126 0.97 9.54 23.75
CA ARG A 126 2.17 10.25 24.22
C ARG A 126 2.41 11.54 23.44
N MET A 127 2.91 12.57 24.13
CA MET A 127 3.26 13.86 23.50
C MET A 127 4.43 13.74 22.53
N VAL A 128 5.40 12.87 22.82
CA VAL A 128 6.52 12.58 21.93
C VAL A 128 6.20 11.31 21.15
N GLY A 129 6.00 11.45 19.89
CA GLY A 129 5.63 10.37 18.95
C GLY A 129 6.13 10.66 17.55
N VAL A 130 5.72 9.84 16.61
CA VAL A 130 6.04 9.97 15.20
C VAL A 130 4.95 10.80 14.51
N GLY A 131 5.37 11.74 13.67
CA GLY A 131 4.45 12.56 12.90
C GLY A 131 3.64 11.76 11.87
N SER A 132 2.59 12.40 11.31
CA SER A 132 1.70 11.76 10.34
C SER A 132 2.40 11.47 9.01
N TRP A 133 2.15 10.28 8.49
CA TRP A 133 2.58 9.82 7.17
C TRP A 133 1.40 9.44 6.27
N LEU A 134 0.18 9.76 6.69
CA LEU A 134 -1.04 9.42 5.95
C LEU A 134 -0.98 9.94 4.50
N GLY A 135 -1.30 9.06 3.56
CA GLY A 135 -1.30 9.34 2.11
C GLY A 135 0.09 9.33 1.46
N ARG A 136 1.17 9.26 2.22
CA ARG A 136 2.54 9.24 1.67
C ARG A 136 2.93 7.84 1.20
N THR A 137 3.68 7.79 0.10
CA THR A 137 4.29 6.56 -0.43
C THR A 137 5.73 6.46 0.00
N LEU A 138 6.08 5.34 0.58
CA LEU A 138 7.43 4.99 1.00
C LEU A 138 8.05 4.04 -0.04
N THR A 139 9.24 4.36 -0.51
CA THR A 139 10.02 3.57 -1.48
C THR A 139 11.42 3.24 -1.00
N ASP A 140 11.84 3.84 0.11
CA ASP A 140 13.17 3.67 0.69
C ASP A 140 13.24 2.41 1.58
N PRO A 141 14.24 1.53 1.42
CA PRO A 141 14.41 0.32 2.24
C PRO A 141 14.82 0.60 3.71
N ALA A 142 15.09 1.83 4.09
CA ALA A 142 15.18 2.22 5.50
C ALA A 142 13.80 2.20 6.19
N SER A 143 12.69 2.04 5.44
CA SER A 143 11.35 1.79 5.95
C SER A 143 11.08 0.30 6.13
N GLY A 144 10.53 -0.09 7.29
CA GLY A 144 10.09 -1.46 7.56
C GLY A 144 9.05 -1.97 6.56
N PHE A 145 8.16 -1.10 6.07
CA PHE A 145 7.18 -1.45 5.04
C PHE A 145 7.83 -1.87 3.73
N VAL A 146 8.82 -1.11 3.27
CA VAL A 146 9.53 -1.41 2.01
C VAL A 146 10.36 -2.68 2.17
N ARG A 147 11.01 -2.90 3.32
CA ARG A 147 11.73 -4.15 3.62
C ARG A 147 10.83 -5.36 3.54
N MET A 148 9.64 -5.30 4.16
CA MET A 148 8.67 -6.39 4.08
C MET A 148 8.26 -6.69 2.63
N ARG A 149 8.05 -5.65 1.82
CA ARG A 149 7.70 -5.78 0.40
C ARG A 149 8.82 -6.44 -0.40
N LEU A 150 10.06 -5.97 -0.23
CA LEU A 150 11.24 -6.53 -0.90
C LEU A 150 11.51 -7.98 -0.44
N ALA A 151 11.37 -8.26 0.85
CA ALA A 151 11.58 -9.59 1.42
C ALA A 151 10.56 -10.63 0.92
N ALA A 152 9.35 -10.19 0.56
CA ALA A 152 8.31 -11.05 0.02
C ALA A 152 8.51 -11.43 -1.47
N LEU A 153 9.41 -10.78 -2.18
CA LEU A 153 9.78 -11.16 -3.54
C LEU A 153 10.58 -12.48 -3.53
N ASP A 154 10.45 -13.27 -4.59
CA ASP A 154 11.37 -14.38 -4.83
C ASP A 154 12.83 -13.90 -4.95
N ARG A 155 13.79 -14.78 -4.70
CA ARG A 155 15.22 -14.38 -4.69
C ARG A 155 15.69 -13.69 -5.99
N PRO A 156 15.35 -14.17 -7.21
CA PRO A 156 15.73 -13.47 -8.44
C PRO A 156 15.09 -12.07 -8.58
N ALA A 157 13.79 -11.94 -8.29
CA ALA A 157 13.09 -10.65 -8.35
C ALA A 157 13.62 -9.67 -7.28
N ARG A 158 13.89 -10.16 -6.07
CA ARG A 158 14.51 -9.38 -4.97
C ARG A 158 15.86 -8.82 -5.37
N ARG A 159 16.74 -9.64 -5.96
CA ARG A 159 18.05 -9.17 -6.44
C ARG A 159 17.94 -8.09 -7.51
N ARG A 160 17.01 -8.25 -8.48
CA ARG A 160 16.77 -7.23 -9.50
C ARG A 160 16.25 -5.94 -8.88
N ALA A 161 15.26 -6.01 -8.00
CA ALA A 161 14.70 -4.85 -7.34
C ALA A 161 15.78 -4.09 -6.54
N VAL A 162 16.61 -4.81 -5.76
CA VAL A 162 17.70 -4.18 -4.99
C VAL A 162 18.79 -3.56 -5.89
N ALA A 163 19.03 -4.14 -7.06
CA ALA A 163 20.01 -3.57 -8.02
C ALA A 163 19.56 -2.21 -8.57
N GLU A 164 18.26 -1.98 -8.70
CA GLU A 164 17.67 -0.73 -9.21
C GLU A 164 17.50 0.35 -8.14
N LEU A 165 17.60 -0.02 -6.84
CA LEU A 165 17.42 0.95 -5.75
C LEU A 165 18.58 1.95 -5.66
N GLN A 166 18.23 3.20 -5.42
CA GLN A 166 19.15 4.20 -4.89
C GLN A 166 19.16 4.08 -3.36
N LEU A 167 20.29 3.62 -2.80
CA LEU A 167 20.45 3.51 -1.35
C LEU A 167 20.88 4.88 -0.80
N VAL A 168 19.92 5.61 -0.25
CA VAL A 168 20.16 6.91 0.40
C VAL A 168 20.66 6.66 1.81
N SER A 169 21.69 7.40 2.23
CA SER A 169 22.19 7.36 3.61
C SER A 169 21.51 8.46 4.41
N HIS A 170 20.60 8.11 5.29
CA HIS A 170 19.91 9.06 6.16
C HIS A 170 20.68 9.29 7.47
N THR A 171 21.28 8.22 7.99
CA THR A 171 21.99 8.21 9.26
C THR A 171 23.27 7.36 9.17
N GLY A 172 24.02 7.30 10.24
CA GLY A 172 25.15 6.37 10.37
C GLY A 172 24.76 4.89 10.38
N SER A 173 23.52 4.58 10.75
CA SER A 173 22.98 3.21 10.86
C SER A 173 22.32 2.72 9.56
N THR A 174 22.05 3.61 8.59
CA THR A 174 21.41 3.23 7.33
C THR A 174 22.22 2.19 6.57
N ILE A 175 21.57 1.12 6.11
CA ILE A 175 22.20 0.12 5.24
C ILE A 175 22.55 0.73 3.89
N ARG A 176 23.84 0.82 3.56
CA ARG A 176 24.37 1.47 2.35
C ARG A 176 24.88 0.50 1.30
N SER A 177 24.97 -0.79 1.58
CA SER A 177 25.44 -1.76 0.62
C SER A 177 24.33 -2.72 0.20
N ARG A 178 24.22 -2.98 -1.12
CA ARG A 178 23.26 -3.94 -1.67
C ARG A 178 23.44 -5.34 -1.08
N ARG A 179 24.68 -5.74 -0.80
CA ARG A 179 24.99 -7.03 -0.15
C ARG A 179 24.39 -7.10 1.25
N ALA A 180 24.60 -6.06 2.07
CA ALA A 180 24.05 -6.01 3.43
C ALA A 180 22.50 -5.95 3.39
N LEU A 181 21.92 -5.19 2.46
CA LEU A 181 20.47 -5.14 2.29
C LEU A 181 19.91 -6.50 1.90
N LEU A 182 20.52 -7.24 0.98
CA LEU A 182 20.06 -8.58 0.61
C LEU A 182 20.12 -9.56 1.79
N ALA A 183 21.18 -9.52 2.60
CA ALA A 183 21.29 -10.33 3.83
C ALA A 183 20.20 -9.98 4.84
N GLU A 184 19.91 -8.68 5.02
CA GLU A 184 18.82 -8.23 5.88
C GLU A 184 17.45 -8.67 5.36
N LEU A 185 17.21 -8.60 4.04
CA LEU A 185 15.97 -9.06 3.44
C LEU A 185 15.77 -10.58 3.55
N ASP A 186 16.84 -11.37 3.54
CA ASP A 186 16.77 -12.81 3.82
C ASP A 186 16.39 -13.06 5.30
N ARG A 187 16.91 -12.26 6.25
CA ARG A 187 16.51 -12.30 7.66
C ARG A 187 15.04 -11.93 7.84
N VAL A 188 14.60 -10.85 7.21
CA VAL A 188 13.20 -10.39 7.26
C VAL A 188 12.25 -11.46 6.69
N ALA A 189 12.63 -12.11 5.59
CA ALA A 189 11.82 -13.18 4.99
C ALA A 189 11.67 -14.40 5.92
N GLN A 190 12.70 -14.74 6.68
CA GLN A 190 12.67 -15.84 7.65
C GLN A 190 11.87 -15.49 8.91
N ALA A 191 12.04 -14.27 9.41
CA ALA A 191 11.40 -13.80 10.65
C ALA A 191 9.93 -13.37 10.45
N ASP A 192 9.50 -13.16 9.20
CA ASP A 192 8.20 -12.61 8.80
C ASP A 192 7.86 -11.29 9.52
N HIS A 193 8.87 -10.49 9.78
CA HIS A 193 8.77 -9.11 10.25
C HIS A 193 10.03 -8.33 9.89
N ALA A 194 9.90 -7.01 9.73
CA ALA A 194 11.02 -6.10 9.58
C ALA A 194 11.17 -5.26 10.84
N GLU A 195 12.41 -5.03 11.23
CA GLU A 195 12.79 -4.06 12.26
C GLU A 195 13.75 -3.05 11.64
N VAL A 196 13.53 -1.77 11.89
CA VAL A 196 14.40 -0.67 11.49
C VAL A 196 14.69 0.17 12.73
N VAL A 197 15.96 0.46 13.00
CA VAL A 197 16.37 1.23 14.18
C VAL A 197 17.42 2.25 13.76
N ASP A 198 17.12 3.52 13.97
CA ASP A 198 18.01 4.63 13.61
C ASP A 198 18.41 4.69 12.13
N GLU A 199 17.72 4.01 11.24
CA GLU A 199 18.13 3.92 9.84
C GLU A 199 17.48 4.98 8.94
N PHE A 200 16.22 5.30 9.17
CA PHE A 200 15.48 6.33 8.43
C PHE A 200 15.71 7.72 9.04
N GLU A 201 15.71 7.78 10.37
CA GLU A 201 15.96 8.97 11.17
C GLU A 201 16.58 8.55 12.50
N GLN A 202 17.56 9.32 12.98
CA GLN A 202 18.19 9.08 14.29
C GLN A 202 17.15 9.21 15.40
N GLY A 203 17.05 8.22 16.27
CA GLY A 203 16.06 8.19 17.35
C GLY A 203 14.73 7.54 16.95
N LEU A 204 14.55 7.10 15.70
CA LEU A 204 13.36 6.42 15.21
C LEU A 204 13.56 4.92 15.13
N ALA A 205 12.62 4.16 15.69
CA ALA A 205 12.51 2.71 15.48
C ALA A 205 11.15 2.35 14.88
N GLY A 206 11.11 1.27 14.09
CA GLY A 206 9.90 0.74 13.50
C GLY A 206 9.92 -0.79 13.46
N LEU A 207 8.77 -1.40 13.76
CA LEU A 207 8.50 -2.83 13.62
C LEU A 207 7.34 -3.00 12.65
N ALA A 208 7.51 -3.81 11.60
CA ALA A 208 6.48 -4.02 10.58
C ALA A 208 6.21 -5.51 10.36
N VAL A 209 4.93 -5.87 10.18
CA VAL A 209 4.46 -7.21 9.85
C VAL A 209 3.55 -7.16 8.61
N PRO A 210 3.46 -8.27 7.83
CA PRO A 210 2.59 -8.32 6.67
C PRO A 210 1.15 -8.67 7.05
N LEU A 211 0.18 -8.10 6.34
CA LEU A 211 -1.18 -8.62 6.25
C LEU A 211 -1.26 -9.50 5.00
N ARG A 212 -1.51 -10.80 5.19
CA ARG A 212 -1.56 -11.76 4.09
C ARG A 212 -2.96 -12.29 3.85
N ARG A 213 -3.32 -12.39 2.59
CA ARG A 213 -4.51 -13.14 2.14
C ARG A 213 -4.07 -14.09 1.02
N ARG A 214 -4.27 -15.41 1.20
CA ARG A 214 -3.83 -16.45 0.23
C ARG A 214 -2.37 -16.23 -0.20
N ASP A 215 -1.46 -16.14 0.75
CA ASP A 215 -0.01 -15.93 0.57
C ASP A 215 0.44 -14.62 -0.08
N ARG A 216 -0.50 -13.72 -0.39
CA ARG A 216 -0.18 -12.40 -0.95
C ARG A 216 -0.25 -11.33 0.13
N ILE A 217 0.72 -10.43 0.16
CA ILE A 217 0.66 -9.24 1.00
C ILE A 217 -0.41 -8.30 0.43
N VAL A 218 -1.47 -8.08 1.21
CA VAL A 218 -2.57 -7.14 0.90
C VAL A 218 -2.45 -5.85 1.69
N GLY A 219 -1.65 -5.84 2.74
CA GLY A 219 -1.34 -4.70 3.58
C GLY A 219 -0.10 -4.95 4.42
N LEU A 220 0.33 -3.95 5.14
CA LEU A 220 1.49 -3.94 6.03
C LEU A 220 1.11 -3.13 7.26
N LEU A 221 1.30 -3.70 8.44
CA LEU A 221 1.02 -3.04 9.71
C LEU A 221 2.34 -2.77 10.43
N ALA A 222 2.52 -1.57 10.94
CA ALA A 222 3.73 -1.22 11.67
C ALA A 222 3.45 -0.35 12.88
N VAL A 223 4.31 -0.45 13.89
CA VAL A 223 4.44 0.52 14.96
C VAL A 223 5.75 1.29 14.79
N TYR A 224 5.68 2.59 14.98
CA TYR A 224 6.84 3.49 14.99
C TYR A 224 6.93 4.21 16.34
N LEU A 225 8.12 4.26 16.89
CA LEU A 225 8.38 4.79 18.22
C LEU A 225 9.81 5.35 18.34
N PRO A 226 10.10 6.21 19.32
CA PRO A 226 11.47 6.56 19.67
C PRO A 226 12.30 5.33 20.08
N THR A 227 13.54 5.24 19.61
CA THR A 227 14.45 4.12 19.91
C THR A 227 14.69 3.91 21.40
N THR A 228 14.64 4.98 22.19
CA THR A 228 14.78 4.93 23.65
C THR A 228 13.67 4.12 24.34
N ARG A 229 12.56 3.85 23.64
CA ARG A 229 11.44 3.04 24.15
C ARG A 229 11.39 1.62 23.56
N LEU A 230 12.27 1.28 22.63
CA LEU A 230 12.35 -0.04 22.02
C LEU A 230 13.28 -0.97 22.83
N ASP A 231 12.84 -1.44 23.96
CA ASP A 231 13.51 -2.51 24.70
C ASP A 231 13.04 -3.91 24.24
N ALA A 232 13.60 -4.97 24.83
CA ALA A 232 13.25 -6.34 24.48
C ALA A 232 11.80 -6.71 24.83
N ALA A 233 11.23 -6.13 25.89
CA ALA A 233 9.85 -6.37 26.30
C ALA A 233 8.87 -5.67 25.33
N MET A 234 9.14 -4.41 24.98
CA MET A 234 8.35 -3.65 24.00
C MET A 234 8.40 -4.31 22.63
N ARG A 235 9.57 -4.77 22.17
CA ARG A 235 9.72 -5.49 20.90
C ARG A 235 8.83 -6.74 20.84
N ARG A 236 8.85 -7.59 21.85
CA ARG A 236 7.99 -8.79 21.90
C ARG A 236 6.53 -8.42 21.88
N ARG A 237 6.10 -7.53 22.81
CA ARG A 237 4.71 -7.07 22.92
C ARG A 237 4.20 -6.49 21.60
N ALA A 238 4.99 -5.62 20.99
CA ALA A 238 4.61 -4.98 19.74
C ALA A 238 4.46 -5.99 18.59
N LEU A 239 5.39 -6.94 18.45
CA LEU A 239 5.29 -7.97 17.40
C LEU A 239 4.12 -8.92 17.63
N GLU A 240 3.84 -9.33 18.87
CA GLU A 240 2.67 -10.15 19.21
C GLU A 240 1.36 -9.41 18.89
N ALA A 241 1.23 -8.16 19.31
CA ALA A 241 0.03 -7.34 19.07
C ALA A 241 -0.17 -7.01 17.58
N LEU A 242 0.91 -6.66 16.86
CA LEU A 242 0.86 -6.44 15.43
C LEU A 242 0.40 -7.69 14.67
N ARG A 243 0.93 -8.86 15.00
CA ARG A 243 0.55 -10.14 14.36
C ARG A 243 -0.90 -10.50 14.63
N ALA A 244 -1.36 -10.37 15.88
CA ALA A 244 -2.76 -10.62 16.25
C ALA A 244 -3.73 -9.69 15.49
N THR A 245 -3.39 -8.40 15.41
CA THR A 245 -4.18 -7.41 14.65
C THR A 245 -4.17 -7.72 13.15
N ALA A 246 -3.02 -8.10 12.58
CA ALA A 246 -2.91 -8.47 11.17
C ALA A 246 -3.77 -9.70 10.83
N GLN A 247 -3.80 -10.70 11.70
CA GLN A 247 -4.66 -11.88 11.56
C GLN A 247 -6.14 -11.52 11.62
N SER A 248 -6.55 -10.69 12.58
CA SER A 248 -7.94 -10.21 12.72
C SER A 248 -8.40 -9.45 11.47
N LEU A 249 -7.56 -8.57 10.92
CA LEU A 249 -7.86 -7.79 9.72
C LEU A 249 -7.99 -8.64 8.45
N THR A 250 -7.32 -9.78 8.40
CA THR A 250 -7.36 -10.69 7.24
C THR A 250 -8.37 -11.82 7.39
N GLY A 251 -8.65 -12.31 8.60
CA GLY A 251 -9.59 -13.39 8.88
C GLY A 251 -11.06 -12.99 8.80
N ALA A 252 -11.40 -11.74 9.10
CA ALA A 252 -12.78 -11.25 9.07
C ALA A 252 -13.43 -11.25 7.66
N SER A 253 -12.65 -11.40 6.60
CA SER A 253 -13.17 -11.40 5.21
C SER A 253 -13.61 -12.76 4.68
N ASP A 254 -13.24 -13.87 5.35
CA ASP A 254 -13.63 -15.21 4.88
C ASP A 254 -15.01 -15.65 5.40
N THR A 255 -15.57 -14.94 6.38
CA THR A 255 -16.84 -15.32 7.03
C THR A 255 -18.08 -14.76 6.32
N THR A 256 -17.95 -13.74 5.47
CA THR A 256 -19.09 -13.06 4.84
C THR A 256 -19.62 -13.75 3.58
N THR A 257 -18.87 -14.72 3.01
CA THR A 257 -19.23 -15.37 1.74
C THR A 257 -20.05 -16.66 1.94
N SER A 258 -20.23 -17.13 3.19
CA SER A 258 -20.91 -18.42 3.44
C SER A 258 -22.38 -18.32 3.89
N SER A 259 -22.96 -17.13 4.03
CA SER A 259 -24.33 -16.97 4.59
C SER A 259 -25.42 -16.60 3.57
N SER A 260 -25.16 -16.59 2.25
CA SER A 260 -26.17 -16.18 1.25
C SER A 260 -26.72 -17.31 0.35
N SER A 261 -26.52 -18.59 0.71
CA SER A 261 -27.04 -19.71 -0.11
C SER A 261 -28.02 -20.62 0.61
N SER A 262 -28.92 -20.08 1.44
CA SER A 262 -30.01 -20.86 2.01
C SER A 262 -31.27 -20.02 2.14
N HIS A 263 -31.92 -19.69 1.02
CA HIS A 263 -33.37 -19.46 0.94
C HIS A 263 -33.79 -19.35 -0.54
N ALA A 264 -34.07 -20.48 -1.14
CA ALA A 264 -35.02 -20.59 -2.25
C ALA A 264 -35.48 -22.05 -2.36
N ARG A 265 -36.56 -22.38 -1.69
CA ARG A 265 -37.56 -23.38 -2.09
C ARG A 265 -38.93 -22.79 -1.85
#